data_0de42eac7d4bd9f9f26560583d6a3388
#
_entry.id   0de42eac7d4bd9f9f26560583d6a3388
#
_cell.length_a   1.000
_cell.length_b   1.000
_cell.length_c   1.000
_cell.angle_alpha   90.00
_cell.angle_beta   90.00
_cell.angle_gamma   90.00
#
_symmetry.space_group_name_H-M   'P 1'
#
loop_
_entity.id
_entity.type
_entity.pdbx_description
1 polymer ?
#
loop_
_entity_poly.entity_id
_entity_poly.type
_entity_poly.pdbx_seq_one_letter_code
_entity_poly.pdbx_strand_id
1 'polypeptide(L)'
;MDQASARKNINAIIQAIRVEEKRLREQYSFLIHQNAIGMLIMLVCLFGMVGLGSLYYFSIIPAWAAVLLIAMVASISHELEHDLIHNLYFRKSPKTQNFMMLMVWLMRPNTINPWYRRKIHLHHHIVSGTEQDLEERLVGNGIKNPFLRFLVIIDGLLGLLINRKRFSQEIKDFSFSKVFNAGFPITTLYFIVLYSTLGYHLISLFMPLASYLPAWGLDVVSVFEFFMVTLILPNMVRSTSLNFVTSCMHYYGGVENLKQQTHVITSRLFTPFHLFCFNFGKTHTIHHFVPNQPFYLRQAISRKVNEVMRKQGVRFNDFASIKNANFYSEQA
;
A
#
# COMPACT_ATOMS: atom_id res chain seq x y z
N MET A 1 17.45 26.26 -2.28
CA MET A 1 16.24 27.14 -2.33
C MET A 1 16.07 27.80 -0.97
N ASP A 2 15.75 29.12 -0.89
CA ASP A 2 15.51 29.79 0.39
C ASP A 2 14.31 29.15 1.11
N GLN A 3 14.43 28.91 2.42
CA GLN A 3 13.38 28.28 3.25
C GLN A 3 12.06 29.04 3.22
N ALA A 4 12.11 30.38 3.12
CA ALA A 4 10.92 31.23 3.00
C ALA A 4 10.16 30.97 1.69
N SER A 5 10.87 30.81 0.58
CA SER A 5 10.30 30.44 -0.73
C SER A 5 9.69 29.05 -0.72
N ALA A 6 10.38 28.05 -0.12
CA ALA A 6 9.86 26.70 0.02
C ALA A 6 8.54 26.69 0.82
N ARG A 7 8.49 27.42 1.95
CA ARG A 7 7.28 27.53 2.79
C ARG A 7 6.12 28.20 2.06
N LYS A 8 6.39 29.24 1.26
CA LYS A 8 5.36 29.90 0.42
C LYS A 8 4.74 28.92 -0.58
N ASN A 9 5.59 28.14 -1.26
CA ASN A 9 5.12 27.16 -2.25
C ASN A 9 4.31 26.02 -1.60
N ILE A 10 4.74 25.51 -0.44
CA ILE A 10 4.01 24.51 0.34
C ILE A 10 2.62 25.05 0.72
N ASN A 11 2.53 26.27 1.25
CA ASN A 11 1.26 26.89 1.63
C ASN A 11 0.32 27.07 0.43
N ALA A 12 0.85 27.45 -0.74
CA ALA A 12 0.05 27.56 -1.97
C ALA A 12 -0.55 26.21 -2.40
N ILE A 13 0.23 25.11 -2.28
CA ILE A 13 -0.26 23.75 -2.57
C ILE A 13 -1.37 23.37 -1.59
N ILE A 14 -1.14 23.54 -0.28
CA ILE A 14 -2.12 23.20 0.78
C ILE A 14 -3.41 23.99 0.55
N GLN A 15 -3.32 25.29 0.24
CA GLN A 15 -4.48 26.12 -0.05
C GLN A 15 -5.25 25.62 -1.28
N ALA A 16 -4.56 25.25 -2.36
CA ALA A 16 -5.19 24.71 -3.56
C ALA A 16 -5.95 23.41 -3.28
N ILE A 17 -5.36 22.50 -2.48
CA ILE A 17 -6.02 21.26 -2.06
C ILE A 17 -7.31 21.57 -1.30
N ARG A 18 -7.26 22.47 -0.32
CA ARG A 18 -8.43 22.83 0.52
C ARG A 18 -9.52 23.52 -0.27
N VAL A 19 -9.16 24.41 -1.21
CA VAL A 19 -10.12 25.11 -2.09
C VAL A 19 -10.85 24.11 -2.99
N GLU A 20 -10.12 23.17 -3.62
CA GLU A 20 -10.74 22.16 -4.49
C GLU A 20 -11.59 21.17 -3.70
N GLU A 21 -11.16 20.76 -2.50
CA GLU A 21 -11.98 19.93 -1.61
C GLU A 21 -13.28 20.64 -1.23
N LYS A 22 -13.21 21.89 -0.79
CA LYS A 22 -14.39 22.69 -0.44
C LYS A 22 -15.36 22.78 -1.62
N ARG A 23 -14.84 23.13 -2.80
CA ARG A 23 -15.63 23.19 -4.04
C ARG A 23 -16.35 21.89 -4.35
N LEU A 24 -15.68 20.73 -4.21
CA LEU A 24 -16.30 19.41 -4.43
C LEU A 24 -17.42 19.14 -3.42
N ARG A 25 -17.21 19.45 -2.14
CA ARG A 25 -18.21 19.22 -1.10
C ARG A 25 -19.44 20.12 -1.26
N GLU A 26 -19.24 21.34 -1.76
CA GLU A 26 -20.34 22.26 -2.11
C GLU A 26 -21.10 21.79 -3.35
N GLN A 27 -20.39 21.26 -4.35
CA GLN A 27 -21.00 20.74 -5.57
C GLN A 27 -21.75 19.43 -5.35
N TYR A 28 -21.27 18.57 -4.45
CA TYR A 28 -21.80 17.23 -4.18
C TYR A 28 -22.07 17.06 -2.68
N SER A 29 -23.27 17.43 -2.25
CA SER A 29 -23.65 17.48 -0.82
C SER A 29 -23.50 16.14 -0.09
N PHE A 30 -23.65 14.99 -0.78
CA PHE A 30 -23.46 13.67 -0.18
C PHE A 30 -22.04 13.44 0.36
N LEU A 31 -21.01 14.18 -0.13
CA LEU A 31 -19.61 14.07 0.34
C LEU A 31 -19.42 14.54 1.79
N ILE A 32 -20.43 15.18 2.41
CA ILE A 32 -20.40 15.49 3.85
C ILE A 32 -20.58 14.24 4.71
N HIS A 33 -21.22 13.18 4.19
CA HIS A 33 -21.50 11.92 4.89
C HIS A 33 -20.29 10.97 4.85
N GLN A 34 -19.11 11.46 5.20
CA GLN A 34 -17.83 10.76 5.09
C GLN A 34 -17.83 9.36 5.73
N ASN A 35 -18.45 9.21 6.92
CA ASN A 35 -18.55 7.91 7.61
C ASN A 35 -19.37 6.88 6.81
N ALA A 36 -20.50 7.30 6.25
CA ALA A 36 -21.34 6.43 5.44
C ALA A 36 -20.63 6.00 4.15
N ILE A 37 -19.90 6.91 3.51
CA ILE A 37 -19.09 6.62 2.31
C ILE A 37 -18.00 5.60 2.65
N GLY A 38 -17.23 5.80 3.74
CA GLY A 38 -16.20 4.86 4.16
C GLY A 38 -16.74 3.46 4.46
N MET A 39 -17.91 3.38 5.14
CA MET A 39 -18.60 2.10 5.40
C MET A 39 -19.05 1.45 4.09
N LEU A 40 -19.66 2.20 3.19
CA LEU A 40 -20.10 1.70 1.89
C LEU A 40 -18.92 1.15 1.07
N ILE A 41 -17.80 1.87 1.02
CA ILE A 41 -16.58 1.40 0.34
C ILE A 41 -16.11 0.08 0.94
N MET A 42 -16.10 -0.04 2.28
CA MET A 42 -15.71 -1.30 2.94
C MET A 42 -16.62 -2.45 2.52
N LEU A 43 -17.94 -2.24 2.54
CA LEU A 43 -18.90 -3.27 2.15
C LEU A 43 -18.78 -3.65 0.68
N VAL A 44 -18.60 -2.67 -0.22
CA VAL A 44 -18.37 -2.93 -1.65
C VAL A 44 -17.08 -3.74 -1.86
N CYS A 45 -16.01 -3.43 -1.14
CA CYS A 45 -14.78 -4.21 -1.24
C CYS A 45 -14.98 -5.64 -0.71
N LEU A 46 -15.61 -5.80 0.46
CA LEU A 46 -15.83 -7.10 1.07
C LEU A 46 -16.71 -7.99 0.18
N PHE A 47 -17.89 -7.50 -0.19
CA PHE A 47 -18.82 -8.27 -1.03
C PHE A 47 -18.29 -8.44 -2.46
N GLY A 48 -17.53 -7.49 -2.98
CA GLY A 48 -16.84 -7.63 -4.26
C GLY A 48 -15.82 -8.76 -4.27
N MET A 49 -14.96 -8.85 -3.24
CA MET A 49 -14.00 -9.94 -3.12
C MET A 49 -14.68 -11.30 -2.93
N VAL A 50 -15.68 -11.38 -2.04
CA VAL A 50 -16.44 -12.62 -1.80
C VAL A 50 -17.20 -13.04 -3.07
N GLY A 51 -17.86 -12.10 -3.76
CA GLY A 51 -18.59 -12.37 -4.99
C GLY A 51 -17.67 -12.89 -6.11
N LEU A 52 -16.52 -12.24 -6.33
CA LEU A 52 -15.54 -12.70 -7.32
C LEU A 52 -14.95 -14.06 -6.96
N GLY A 53 -14.68 -14.31 -5.67
CA GLY A 53 -14.27 -15.63 -5.18
C GLY A 53 -15.33 -16.71 -5.42
N SER A 54 -16.60 -16.37 -5.23
CA SER A 54 -17.74 -17.27 -5.52
C SER A 54 -17.85 -17.56 -7.02
N LEU A 55 -17.70 -16.54 -7.89
CA LEU A 55 -17.71 -16.75 -9.34
C LEU A 55 -16.57 -17.69 -9.79
N TYR A 56 -15.41 -17.59 -9.18
CA TYR A 56 -14.31 -18.53 -9.41
C TYR A 56 -14.66 -19.93 -8.90
N TYR A 57 -15.19 -20.06 -7.67
CA TYR A 57 -15.58 -21.33 -7.08
C TYR A 57 -16.56 -22.11 -7.96
N PHE A 58 -17.55 -21.40 -8.53
CA PHE A 58 -18.52 -21.99 -9.45
C PHE A 58 -18.01 -22.08 -10.92
N SER A 59 -16.72 -21.86 -11.15
CA SER A 59 -16.09 -21.94 -12.48
C SER A 59 -16.69 -21.00 -13.53
N ILE A 60 -17.32 -19.89 -13.11
CA ILE A 60 -17.89 -18.88 -14.01
C ILE A 60 -16.80 -18.00 -14.59
N ILE A 61 -15.74 -17.71 -13.81
CA ILE A 61 -14.57 -16.98 -14.28
C ILE A 61 -13.29 -17.81 -14.08
N PRO A 62 -12.31 -17.69 -14.98
CA PRO A 62 -11.03 -18.39 -14.83
C PRO A 62 -10.17 -17.77 -13.69
N ALA A 63 -9.25 -18.55 -13.15
CA ALA A 63 -8.38 -18.16 -12.03
C ALA A 63 -7.64 -16.82 -12.27
N TRP A 64 -7.07 -16.62 -13.47
CA TRP A 64 -6.35 -15.37 -13.77
C TRP A 64 -7.27 -14.13 -13.70
N ALA A 65 -8.52 -14.25 -14.15
CA ALA A 65 -9.49 -13.14 -14.07
C ALA A 65 -9.88 -12.86 -12.61
N ALA A 66 -10.14 -13.91 -11.82
CA ALA A 66 -10.40 -13.77 -10.39
C ALA A 66 -9.25 -13.05 -9.69
N VAL A 67 -7.99 -13.48 -9.92
CA VAL A 67 -6.80 -12.86 -9.33
C VAL A 67 -6.72 -11.36 -9.65
N LEU A 68 -6.86 -10.97 -10.92
CA LEU A 68 -6.73 -9.57 -11.32
C LEU A 68 -7.88 -8.70 -10.80
N LEU A 69 -9.13 -9.18 -10.91
CA LEU A 69 -10.29 -8.42 -10.45
C LEU A 69 -10.31 -8.26 -8.92
N ILE A 70 -9.99 -9.32 -8.17
CA ILE A 70 -9.88 -9.25 -6.71
C ILE A 70 -8.72 -8.32 -6.31
N ALA A 71 -7.57 -8.34 -7.01
CA ALA A 71 -6.46 -7.44 -6.75
C ALA A 71 -6.86 -5.95 -6.91
N MET A 72 -7.67 -5.63 -7.92
CA MET A 72 -8.22 -4.27 -8.11
C MET A 72 -9.13 -3.87 -6.93
N VAL A 73 -10.03 -4.73 -6.50
CA VAL A 73 -10.90 -4.47 -5.33
C VAL A 73 -10.07 -4.32 -4.06
N ALA A 74 -9.10 -5.19 -3.84
CA ALA A 74 -8.18 -5.12 -2.70
C ALA A 74 -7.36 -3.82 -2.69
N SER A 75 -7.07 -3.21 -3.85
CA SER A 75 -6.38 -1.92 -3.92
C SER A 75 -7.23 -0.77 -3.36
N ILE A 76 -8.54 -0.81 -3.54
CA ILE A 76 -9.47 0.16 -2.94
C ILE A 76 -9.49 -0.01 -1.41
N SER A 77 -9.51 -1.25 -0.92
CA SER A 77 -9.45 -1.52 0.53
C SER A 77 -8.14 -1.05 1.17
N HIS A 78 -7.04 -0.96 0.39
CA HIS A 78 -5.79 -0.37 0.85
C HIS A 78 -5.93 1.14 1.12
N GLU A 79 -6.52 1.88 0.20
CA GLU A 79 -6.77 3.32 0.38
C GLU A 79 -7.72 3.58 1.56
N LEU A 80 -8.72 2.72 1.73
CA LEU A 80 -9.62 2.79 2.89
C LEU A 80 -8.89 2.57 4.22
N GLU A 81 -7.98 1.56 4.29
CA GLU A 81 -7.17 1.37 5.50
C GLU A 81 -6.26 2.57 5.76
N HIS A 82 -5.63 3.10 4.71
CA HIS A 82 -4.78 4.26 4.81
C HIS A 82 -5.54 5.46 5.42
N ASP A 83 -6.77 5.69 5.02
CA ASP A 83 -7.62 6.70 5.63
C ASP A 83 -8.03 6.34 7.08
N LEU A 84 -8.30 5.06 7.38
CA LEU A 84 -8.63 4.58 8.74
C LEU A 84 -7.46 4.77 9.71
N ILE A 85 -6.21 4.55 9.30
CA ILE A 85 -5.04 4.78 10.15
C ILE A 85 -4.82 6.29 10.42
N HIS A 86 -5.33 7.17 9.57
CA HIS A 86 -5.42 8.62 9.81
C HIS A 86 -6.67 9.06 10.61
N ASN A 87 -7.45 8.12 11.13
CA ASN A 87 -8.69 8.40 11.88
C ASN A 87 -9.73 9.21 11.08
N LEU A 88 -9.84 9.00 9.77
CA LEU A 88 -10.78 9.79 8.96
C LEU A 88 -12.23 9.37 9.11
N TYR A 89 -12.48 8.11 9.52
CA TYR A 89 -13.83 7.57 9.66
C TYR A 89 -14.14 7.21 11.11
N PHE A 90 -15.39 7.42 11.53
CA PHE A 90 -15.94 7.02 12.83
C PHE A 90 -15.07 7.41 14.05
N ARG A 91 -14.49 8.60 14.03
CA ARG A 91 -13.64 9.11 15.13
C ARG A 91 -14.30 9.02 16.50
N LYS A 92 -15.63 9.21 16.57
CA LYS A 92 -16.41 9.15 17.83
C LYS A 92 -16.94 7.75 18.15
N SER A 93 -16.66 6.75 17.31
CA SER A 93 -17.07 5.35 17.50
C SER A 93 -15.90 4.39 17.34
N PRO A 94 -15.06 4.23 18.36
CA PRO A 94 -13.88 3.35 18.29
C PRO A 94 -14.22 1.89 17.93
N LYS A 95 -15.38 1.39 18.38
CA LYS A 95 -15.82 0.03 18.06
C LYS A 95 -16.03 -0.16 16.56
N THR A 96 -16.74 0.77 15.92
CA THR A 96 -16.97 0.74 14.47
C THR A 96 -15.66 0.90 13.70
N GLN A 97 -14.79 1.83 14.11
CA GLN A 97 -13.50 2.02 13.48
C GLN A 97 -12.63 0.76 13.59
N ASN A 98 -12.55 0.13 14.77
CA ASN A 98 -11.79 -1.11 14.97
C ASN A 98 -12.36 -2.27 14.15
N PHE A 99 -13.69 -2.37 14.04
CA PHE A 99 -14.33 -3.33 13.16
C PHE A 99 -13.91 -3.13 11.69
N MET A 100 -13.97 -1.89 11.20
CA MET A 100 -13.51 -1.58 9.84
C MET A 100 -12.03 -1.91 9.65
N MET A 101 -11.17 -1.59 10.63
CA MET A 101 -9.74 -1.93 10.59
C MET A 101 -9.50 -3.45 10.54
N LEU A 102 -10.28 -4.23 11.29
CA LEU A 102 -10.22 -5.68 11.22
C LEU A 102 -10.65 -6.19 9.84
N MET A 103 -11.75 -5.68 9.29
CA MET A 103 -12.25 -6.10 7.97
C MET A 103 -11.23 -5.80 6.86
N VAL A 104 -10.64 -4.60 6.84
CA VAL A 104 -9.61 -4.28 5.84
C VAL A 104 -8.34 -5.11 6.02
N TRP A 105 -8.00 -5.54 7.23
CA TRP A 105 -6.88 -6.45 7.45
C TRP A 105 -7.17 -7.87 6.94
N LEU A 106 -8.38 -8.38 7.17
CA LEU A 106 -8.82 -9.68 6.62
C LEU A 106 -8.83 -9.68 5.08
N MET A 107 -9.26 -8.60 4.46
CA MET A 107 -9.20 -8.44 3.00
C MET A 107 -7.77 -8.36 2.44
N ARG A 108 -6.78 -7.97 3.27
CA ARG A 108 -5.38 -7.76 2.88
C ARG A 108 -4.43 -8.41 3.88
N PRO A 109 -4.44 -9.74 4.00
CA PRO A 109 -3.76 -10.48 5.06
C PRO A 109 -2.23 -10.44 4.97
N ASN A 110 -1.66 -10.01 3.86
CA ASN A 110 -0.21 -9.91 3.65
C ASN A 110 0.44 -8.65 4.25
N THR A 111 -0.31 -7.87 5.05
CA THR A 111 0.18 -6.68 5.73
C THR A 111 0.12 -6.86 7.26
N ILE A 112 0.99 -6.16 7.99
CA ILE A 112 0.88 -6.08 9.46
C ILE A 112 -0.45 -5.48 9.87
N ASN A 113 -0.89 -5.74 11.12
CA ASN A 113 -2.18 -5.25 11.61
C ASN A 113 -2.28 -3.72 11.52
N PRO A 114 -3.47 -3.16 11.21
CA PRO A 114 -3.65 -1.73 11.00
C PRO A 114 -3.33 -0.86 12.24
N TRP A 115 -3.46 -1.39 13.45
CA TRP A 115 -3.16 -0.65 14.68
C TRP A 115 -1.66 -0.42 14.85
N TYR A 116 -0.83 -1.41 14.52
CA TYR A 116 0.62 -1.24 14.52
C TYR A 116 1.08 -0.42 13.32
N ARG A 117 0.48 -0.67 12.14
CA ARG A 117 0.74 0.11 10.93
C ARG A 117 0.43 1.60 11.14
N ARG A 118 -0.66 1.95 11.86
CA ARG A 118 -0.96 3.34 12.23
C ARG A 118 0.23 4.01 12.92
N LYS A 119 0.89 3.33 13.87
CA LYS A 119 2.04 3.89 14.57
C LYS A 119 3.21 4.14 13.63
N ILE A 120 3.54 3.17 12.77
CA ILE A 120 4.63 3.30 11.80
C ILE A 120 4.31 4.42 10.81
N HIS A 121 3.10 4.44 10.27
CA HIS A 121 2.68 5.38 9.25
C HIS A 121 2.60 6.84 9.74
N LEU A 122 2.08 7.06 10.94
CA LEU A 122 2.09 8.41 11.52
C LEU A 122 3.52 8.89 11.84
N HIS A 123 4.43 7.96 12.20
CA HIS A 123 5.84 8.28 12.34
C HIS A 123 6.50 8.56 10.98
N HIS A 124 6.14 7.80 9.92
CA HIS A 124 6.59 8.05 8.56
C HIS A 124 6.36 9.50 8.11
N HIS A 125 5.20 10.10 8.39
CA HIS A 125 4.96 11.51 8.07
C HIS A 125 5.93 12.49 8.75
N ILE A 126 6.49 12.12 9.90
CA ILE A 126 7.45 12.96 10.64
C ILE A 126 8.86 12.80 10.08
N VAL A 127 9.25 11.54 9.75
CA VAL A 127 10.63 11.18 9.38
C VAL A 127 10.79 10.87 7.89
N SER A 128 9.76 11.11 7.07
CA SER A 128 9.77 10.79 5.63
C SER A 128 10.99 11.41 4.93
N GLY A 129 11.67 10.59 4.15
CA GLY A 129 12.91 10.95 3.47
C GLY A 129 14.16 10.82 4.32
N THR A 130 14.08 10.23 5.52
CA THR A 130 15.25 9.95 6.36
C THR A 130 15.49 8.44 6.53
N GLU A 131 16.64 8.08 7.08
CA GLU A 131 16.98 6.68 7.40
C GLU A 131 16.08 6.08 8.48
N GLN A 132 15.39 6.90 9.28
CA GLN A 132 14.48 6.49 10.35
C GLN A 132 13.11 6.08 9.86
N ASP A 133 12.82 6.25 8.57
CA ASP A 133 11.55 5.90 7.96
C ASP A 133 11.41 4.39 7.74
N LEU A 134 10.93 3.70 8.77
CA LEU A 134 10.77 2.25 8.75
C LEU A 134 9.78 1.80 7.65
N GLU A 135 8.70 2.55 7.43
CA GLU A 135 7.66 2.15 6.46
C GLU A 135 8.23 2.05 5.04
N GLU A 136 8.95 3.06 4.59
CA GLU A 136 9.56 3.07 3.26
C GLU A 136 10.76 2.12 3.15
N ARG A 137 11.47 1.91 4.25
CA ARG A 137 12.58 0.95 4.29
C ARG A 137 12.09 -0.50 4.14
N LEU A 138 10.90 -0.83 4.66
CA LEU A 138 10.26 -2.15 4.52
C LEU A 138 9.83 -2.45 3.08
N VAL A 139 9.66 -1.44 2.22
CA VAL A 139 9.33 -1.62 0.80
C VAL A 139 10.52 -1.39 -0.13
N GLY A 140 11.73 -1.42 0.40
CA GLY A 140 12.97 -1.43 -0.38
C GLY A 140 13.58 -0.06 -0.67
N ASN A 141 13.07 1.03 -0.09
CA ASN A 141 13.68 2.34 -0.24
C ASN A 141 15.08 2.37 0.41
N GLY A 142 16.06 3.01 -0.24
CA GLY A 142 17.47 3.03 0.17
C GLY A 142 18.27 1.77 -0.19
N ILE A 143 17.68 0.77 -0.85
CA ILE A 143 18.41 -0.41 -1.35
C ILE A 143 18.94 -0.14 -2.75
N LYS A 144 20.31 -0.11 -2.88
CA LYS A 144 20.98 0.16 -4.16
C LYS A 144 20.95 -1.04 -5.12
N ASN A 145 21.01 -2.28 -4.58
CA ASN A 145 20.99 -3.49 -5.40
C ASN A 145 19.57 -3.72 -5.96
N PRO A 146 19.35 -3.67 -7.29
CA PRO A 146 18.01 -3.75 -7.88
C PRO A 146 17.35 -5.11 -7.67
N PHE A 147 18.12 -6.21 -7.67
CA PHE A 147 17.59 -7.55 -7.44
C PHE A 147 17.10 -7.71 -6.00
N LEU A 148 17.89 -7.27 -5.03
CA LEU A 148 17.51 -7.29 -3.62
C LEU A 148 16.28 -6.41 -3.38
N ARG A 149 16.24 -5.21 -3.99
CA ARG A 149 15.10 -4.31 -3.92
C ARG A 149 13.83 -4.96 -4.49
N PHE A 150 13.96 -5.64 -5.62
CA PHE A 150 12.85 -6.37 -6.24
C PHE A 150 12.30 -7.49 -5.34
N LEU A 151 13.18 -8.28 -4.71
CA LEU A 151 12.76 -9.31 -3.75
C LEU A 151 11.97 -8.72 -2.58
N VAL A 152 12.46 -7.60 -2.01
CA VAL A 152 11.78 -6.91 -0.90
C VAL A 152 10.41 -6.37 -1.32
N ILE A 153 10.28 -5.87 -2.53
CA ILE A 153 9.02 -5.35 -3.09
C ILE A 153 7.97 -6.46 -3.23
N ILE A 154 8.38 -7.66 -3.65
CA ILE A 154 7.46 -8.79 -3.87
C ILE A 154 7.05 -9.44 -2.56
N ASP A 155 7.99 -9.62 -1.64
CA ASP A 155 7.77 -10.38 -0.41
C ASP A 155 8.24 -9.60 0.82
N GLY A 156 7.28 -9.06 1.57
CA GLY A 156 7.56 -8.27 2.77
C GLY A 156 8.20 -9.09 3.90
N LEU A 157 7.95 -10.42 3.99
CA LEU A 157 8.58 -11.27 4.99
C LEU A 157 10.06 -11.50 4.66
N LEU A 158 10.36 -11.85 3.40
CA LEU A 158 11.75 -11.92 2.93
C LEU A 158 12.46 -10.58 3.10
N GLY A 159 11.79 -9.48 2.77
CA GLY A 159 12.32 -8.13 2.95
C GLY A 159 12.72 -7.84 4.40
N LEU A 160 11.85 -8.20 5.34
CA LEU A 160 12.09 -8.04 6.77
C LEU A 160 13.27 -8.93 7.24
N LEU A 161 13.32 -10.18 6.82
CA LEU A 161 14.37 -11.14 7.21
C LEU A 161 15.75 -10.71 6.67
N ILE A 162 15.84 -10.36 5.39
CA ILE A 162 17.08 -9.94 4.74
C ILE A 162 17.63 -8.65 5.36
N ASN A 163 16.77 -7.68 5.65
CA ASN A 163 17.20 -6.38 6.18
C ASN A 163 17.26 -6.33 7.71
N ARG A 164 17.00 -7.42 8.44
CA ARG A 164 16.92 -7.44 9.90
C ARG A 164 18.11 -6.79 10.59
N LYS A 165 19.34 -7.19 10.20
CA LYS A 165 20.56 -6.63 10.80
C LYS A 165 20.71 -5.13 10.49
N ARG A 166 20.48 -4.75 9.24
CA ARG A 166 20.58 -3.38 8.78
C ARG A 166 19.58 -2.48 9.52
N PHE A 167 18.32 -2.88 9.62
CA PHE A 167 17.30 -2.12 10.35
C PHE A 167 17.61 -1.97 11.83
N SER A 168 18.16 -3.02 12.47
CA SER A 168 18.58 -2.95 13.88
C SER A 168 19.76 -1.99 14.13
N GLN A 169 20.55 -1.69 13.11
CA GLN A 169 21.69 -0.77 13.21
C GLN A 169 21.32 0.67 12.86
N GLU A 170 20.44 0.85 11.86
CA GLU A 170 20.15 2.15 11.26
C GLU A 170 18.89 2.81 11.82
N ILE A 171 17.89 2.04 12.27
CA ILE A 171 16.61 2.57 12.71
C ILE A 171 16.51 2.50 14.23
N LYS A 172 16.36 3.67 14.85
CA LYS A 172 16.17 3.78 16.28
C LYS A 172 14.90 3.04 16.72
N ASP A 173 14.98 2.31 17.85
CA ASP A 173 13.86 1.56 18.43
C ASP A 173 13.26 0.46 17.52
N PHE A 174 13.95 0.07 16.44
CA PHE A 174 13.54 -1.06 15.62
C PHE A 174 13.53 -2.36 16.44
N SER A 175 12.45 -3.10 16.33
CA SER A 175 12.32 -4.43 16.93
C SER A 175 11.73 -5.40 15.92
N PHE A 176 12.55 -6.33 15.46
CA PHE A 176 12.11 -7.41 14.58
C PHE A 176 10.92 -8.17 15.15
N SER A 177 10.97 -8.52 16.42
CA SER A 177 9.88 -9.26 17.10
C SER A 177 8.57 -8.46 17.10
N LYS A 178 8.62 -7.15 17.34
CA LYS A 178 7.40 -6.30 17.30
C LYS A 178 6.77 -6.27 15.91
N VAL A 179 7.59 -6.10 14.85
CA VAL A 179 7.09 -6.07 13.46
C VAL A 179 6.55 -7.44 13.07
N PHE A 180 7.26 -8.52 13.38
CA PHE A 180 6.84 -9.88 13.09
C PHE A 180 5.53 -10.24 13.81
N ASN A 181 5.44 -9.98 15.11
CA ASN A 181 4.25 -10.24 15.90
C ASN A 181 3.06 -9.37 15.50
N ALA A 182 3.31 -8.20 14.92
CA ALA A 182 2.23 -7.37 14.35
C ALA A 182 1.52 -8.03 13.15
N GLY A 183 2.08 -9.06 12.56
CA GLY A 183 1.44 -9.87 11.53
C GLY A 183 0.57 -11.01 12.07
N PHE A 184 0.72 -11.38 13.36
CA PHE A 184 -0.04 -12.51 13.93
C PHE A 184 -1.48 -12.11 14.26
N PRO A 185 -2.49 -13.02 14.05
CA PRO A 185 -2.37 -14.33 13.37
C PRO A 185 -2.54 -14.25 11.84
N ILE A 186 -3.16 -13.19 11.29
CA ILE A 186 -3.69 -13.13 9.92
C ILE A 186 -2.57 -13.17 8.89
N THR A 187 -1.54 -12.33 9.04
CA THR A 187 -0.40 -12.31 8.11
C THR A 187 0.44 -13.59 8.23
N THR A 188 0.51 -14.16 9.42
CA THR A 188 1.19 -15.44 9.63
C THR A 188 0.48 -16.56 8.84
N LEU A 189 -0.85 -16.64 8.91
CA LEU A 189 -1.62 -17.61 8.14
C LEU A 189 -1.47 -17.40 6.62
N TYR A 190 -1.45 -16.15 6.17
CA TYR A 190 -1.18 -15.84 4.77
C TYR A 190 0.14 -16.46 4.29
N PHE A 191 1.23 -16.26 5.02
CA PHE A 191 2.54 -16.80 4.64
C PHE A 191 2.61 -18.35 4.80
N ILE A 192 1.89 -18.92 5.76
CA ILE A 192 1.77 -20.38 5.87
C ILE A 192 1.12 -20.94 4.59
N VAL A 193 -0.03 -20.41 4.17
CA VAL A 193 -0.71 -20.87 2.95
C VAL A 193 0.20 -20.68 1.74
N LEU A 194 0.79 -19.49 1.58
CA LEU A 194 1.68 -19.19 0.46
C LEU A 194 2.84 -20.18 0.35
N TYR A 195 3.64 -20.31 1.41
CA TYR A 195 4.85 -21.12 1.35
C TYR A 195 4.56 -22.63 1.37
N SER A 196 3.47 -23.07 2.03
CA SER A 196 3.06 -24.48 1.98
C SER A 196 2.63 -24.88 0.57
N THR A 197 1.84 -24.01 -0.10
CA THR A 197 1.40 -24.27 -1.49
C THR A 197 2.60 -24.26 -2.46
N LEU A 198 3.48 -23.25 -2.33
CA LEU A 198 4.69 -23.20 -3.16
C LEU A 198 5.59 -24.41 -2.92
N GLY A 199 5.77 -24.83 -1.66
CA GLY A 199 6.54 -26.03 -1.31
C GLY A 199 5.92 -27.31 -1.88
N TYR A 200 4.60 -27.46 -1.77
CA TYR A 200 3.88 -28.58 -2.36
C TYR A 200 4.10 -28.68 -3.87
N HIS A 201 3.90 -27.59 -4.61
CA HIS A 201 4.10 -27.61 -6.06
C HIS A 201 5.56 -27.78 -6.45
N LEU A 202 6.51 -27.17 -5.72
CA LEU A 202 7.94 -27.35 -5.99
C LEU A 202 8.38 -28.80 -5.81
N ILE A 203 7.95 -29.46 -4.72
CA ILE A 203 8.27 -30.89 -4.49
C ILE A 203 7.58 -31.76 -5.54
N SER A 204 6.34 -31.42 -5.92
CA SER A 204 5.58 -32.16 -6.93
C SER A 204 6.21 -32.15 -8.32
N LEU A 205 7.14 -31.22 -8.62
CA LEU A 205 7.94 -31.25 -9.85
C LEU A 205 8.92 -32.42 -9.90
N PHE A 206 9.33 -32.95 -8.74
CA PHE A 206 10.35 -34.02 -8.65
C PHE A 206 9.77 -35.36 -8.25
N MET A 207 8.58 -35.40 -7.62
CA MET A 207 7.92 -36.61 -7.18
C MET A 207 6.39 -36.42 -7.14
N PRO A 208 5.59 -37.47 -7.42
CA PRO A 208 4.13 -37.37 -7.42
C PRO A 208 3.58 -37.25 -5.98
N LEU A 209 3.78 -36.11 -5.33
CA LEU A 209 3.48 -35.94 -3.90
C LEU A 209 2.02 -36.25 -3.57
N ALA A 210 1.07 -35.96 -4.49
CA ALA A 210 -0.34 -36.28 -4.32
C ALA A 210 -0.60 -37.79 -4.03
N SER A 211 0.19 -38.73 -4.57
CA SER A 211 0.02 -40.14 -4.34
C SER A 211 0.48 -40.62 -2.95
N TYR A 212 1.20 -39.78 -2.23
CA TYR A 212 1.65 -40.06 -0.85
C TYR A 212 0.79 -39.39 0.21
N LEU A 213 -0.12 -38.47 -0.19
CA LEU A 213 -1.00 -37.78 0.74
C LEU A 213 -2.28 -38.60 1.02
N PRO A 214 -2.75 -38.64 2.28
CA PRO A 214 -4.08 -39.16 2.59
C PRO A 214 -5.16 -38.23 2.03
N ALA A 215 -6.40 -38.73 1.89
CA ALA A 215 -7.53 -37.95 1.31
C ALA A 215 -7.71 -36.57 1.96
N TRP A 216 -7.69 -36.52 3.30
CA TRP A 216 -7.78 -35.21 3.99
C TRP A 216 -6.62 -34.27 3.65
N GLY A 217 -5.45 -34.78 3.33
CA GLY A 217 -4.30 -33.96 2.91
C GLY A 217 -4.54 -33.34 1.54
N LEU A 218 -5.17 -34.06 0.60
CA LEU A 218 -5.59 -33.54 -0.70
C LEU A 218 -6.69 -32.47 -0.56
N ASP A 219 -7.62 -32.66 0.39
CA ASP A 219 -8.65 -31.66 0.71
C ASP A 219 -8.00 -30.35 1.21
N VAL A 220 -6.99 -30.44 2.08
CA VAL A 220 -6.24 -29.26 2.55
C VAL A 220 -5.52 -28.56 1.39
N VAL A 221 -4.88 -29.33 0.49
CA VAL A 221 -4.24 -28.75 -0.71
C VAL A 221 -5.28 -28.00 -1.56
N SER A 222 -6.44 -28.59 -1.82
CA SER A 222 -7.52 -27.98 -2.59
C SER A 222 -8.01 -26.68 -1.95
N VAL A 223 -8.19 -26.66 -0.63
CA VAL A 223 -8.56 -25.44 0.11
C VAL A 223 -7.45 -24.37 0.00
N PHE A 224 -6.19 -24.75 0.09
CA PHE A 224 -5.08 -23.81 -0.05
C PHE A 224 -4.99 -23.26 -1.47
N GLU A 225 -5.19 -24.09 -2.50
CA GLU A 225 -5.25 -23.65 -3.90
C GLU A 225 -6.40 -22.65 -4.15
N PHE A 226 -7.57 -22.90 -3.57
CA PHE A 226 -8.68 -21.94 -3.61
C PHE A 226 -8.27 -20.59 -2.99
N PHE A 227 -7.66 -20.58 -1.81
CA PHE A 227 -7.17 -19.35 -1.19
C PHE A 227 -5.99 -18.73 -1.95
N MET A 228 -5.16 -19.51 -2.62
CA MET A 228 -4.14 -18.96 -3.51
C MET A 228 -4.75 -18.06 -4.58
N VAL A 229 -5.82 -18.49 -5.23
CA VAL A 229 -6.49 -17.73 -6.29
C VAL A 229 -7.33 -16.58 -5.75
N THR A 230 -8.02 -16.77 -4.62
CA THR A 230 -9.01 -15.79 -4.14
C THR A 230 -8.48 -14.78 -3.12
N LEU A 231 -7.31 -15.04 -2.52
CA LEU A 231 -6.78 -14.19 -1.46
C LEU A 231 -5.27 -13.92 -1.59
N ILE A 232 -4.45 -14.97 -1.82
CA ILE A 232 -2.99 -14.85 -1.77
C ILE A 232 -2.46 -14.11 -3.02
N LEU A 233 -2.66 -14.65 -4.21
CA LEU A 233 -2.18 -14.07 -5.46
C LEU A 233 -2.75 -12.67 -5.73
N PRO A 234 -4.06 -12.39 -5.50
CA PRO A 234 -4.57 -11.02 -5.62
C PRO A 234 -3.83 -10.03 -4.73
N ASN A 235 -3.58 -10.40 -3.48
CA ASN A 235 -2.85 -9.55 -2.55
C ASN A 235 -1.36 -9.43 -2.89
N MET A 236 -0.73 -10.44 -3.48
CA MET A 236 0.63 -10.31 -4.04
C MET A 236 0.67 -9.31 -5.19
N VAL A 237 -0.23 -9.40 -6.16
CA VAL A 237 -0.33 -8.47 -7.29
C VAL A 237 -0.52 -7.04 -6.79
N ARG A 238 -1.48 -6.84 -5.87
CA ARG A 238 -1.76 -5.54 -5.26
C ARG A 238 -0.55 -5.00 -4.49
N SER A 239 0.02 -5.79 -3.58
CA SER A 239 1.12 -5.30 -2.73
C SER A 239 2.40 -5.06 -3.52
N THR A 240 2.74 -5.93 -4.47
CA THR A 240 3.90 -5.72 -5.35
C THR A 240 3.75 -4.43 -6.15
N SER A 241 2.56 -4.18 -6.71
CA SER A 241 2.29 -2.94 -7.45
C SER A 241 2.39 -1.70 -6.56
N LEU A 242 1.80 -1.75 -5.37
CA LEU A 242 1.87 -0.66 -4.41
C LEU A 242 3.31 -0.43 -3.93
N ASN A 243 3.99 -1.49 -3.47
CA ASN A 243 5.36 -1.40 -2.96
C ASN A 243 6.33 -0.89 -4.02
N PHE A 244 6.13 -1.30 -5.28
CA PHE A 244 6.92 -0.79 -6.40
C PHE A 244 6.69 0.71 -6.61
N VAL A 245 5.44 1.16 -6.63
CA VAL A 245 5.11 2.58 -6.82
C VAL A 245 5.59 3.42 -5.64
N THR A 246 5.32 3.01 -4.39
CA THR A 246 5.76 3.76 -3.20
C THR A 246 7.28 3.79 -3.08
N SER A 247 7.95 2.65 -3.32
CA SER A 247 9.41 2.57 -3.35
C SER A 247 10.05 3.48 -4.42
N CYS A 248 9.36 3.70 -5.54
CA CYS A 248 9.85 4.60 -6.59
C CYS A 248 9.63 6.08 -6.25
N MET A 249 8.53 6.45 -5.58
CA MET A 249 8.12 7.84 -5.44
C MET A 249 8.61 8.54 -4.17
N HIS A 250 8.96 7.80 -3.12
CA HIS A 250 9.49 8.39 -1.90
C HIS A 250 11.00 8.58 -1.99
N TYR A 251 11.46 9.75 -1.56
CA TYR A 251 12.89 10.00 -1.49
C TYR A 251 13.50 9.44 -0.20
N TYR A 252 14.80 9.13 -0.26
CA TYR A 252 15.60 8.57 0.82
C TYR A 252 16.88 9.36 0.99
N GLY A 253 16.94 10.20 2.01
CA GLY A 253 18.05 11.12 2.24
C GLY A 253 18.02 12.37 1.36
N GLY A 254 18.70 13.43 1.81
CA GLY A 254 18.75 14.72 1.12
C GLY A 254 17.45 15.55 1.19
N VAL A 255 16.48 15.14 2.01
CA VAL A 255 15.17 15.79 2.14
C VAL A 255 15.20 16.85 3.23
N GLU A 256 14.86 18.10 2.88
CA GLU A 256 14.86 19.24 3.80
C GLU A 256 13.46 19.79 4.10
N ASN A 257 12.49 19.49 3.23
CA ASN A 257 11.13 20.01 3.36
C ASN A 257 10.09 19.09 2.73
N LEU A 258 8.82 19.37 2.99
CA LEU A 258 7.68 18.57 2.59
C LEU A 258 7.58 18.32 1.07
N LYS A 259 8.00 19.27 0.23
CA LYS A 259 7.99 19.10 -1.25
C LYS A 259 8.99 18.05 -1.75
N GLN A 260 10.01 17.77 -0.93
CA GLN A 260 11.10 16.86 -1.27
C GLN A 260 10.88 15.45 -0.70
N GLN A 261 9.77 15.19 0.03
CA GLN A 261 9.47 13.86 0.56
C GLN A 261 9.08 12.87 -0.52
N THR A 262 8.34 13.33 -1.53
CA THR A 262 7.83 12.48 -2.60
C THR A 262 7.81 13.22 -3.94
N HIS A 263 7.77 12.46 -5.03
CA HIS A 263 7.42 12.99 -6.34
C HIS A 263 6.16 12.33 -6.90
N VAL A 264 5.49 12.98 -7.85
CA VAL A 264 4.27 12.47 -8.47
C VAL A 264 4.61 11.59 -9.66
N ILE A 265 4.05 10.38 -9.73
CA ILE A 265 4.23 9.47 -10.86
C ILE A 265 2.99 9.53 -11.76
N THR A 266 3.13 10.14 -12.94
CA THR A 266 2.08 10.24 -13.97
C THR A 266 2.40 9.52 -15.26
N SER A 267 3.58 8.93 -15.37
CA SER A 267 4.03 8.21 -16.57
C SER A 267 3.10 7.06 -16.94
N ARG A 268 2.79 6.92 -18.23
CA ARG A 268 1.98 5.81 -18.77
C ARG A 268 2.61 4.44 -18.53
N LEU A 269 3.93 4.35 -18.37
CA LEU A 269 4.63 3.11 -18.03
C LEU A 269 4.18 2.52 -16.69
N PHE A 270 3.70 3.35 -15.77
CA PHE A 270 3.20 2.94 -14.47
C PHE A 270 1.70 2.60 -14.47
N THR A 271 1.01 2.73 -15.62
CA THR A 271 -0.44 2.44 -15.70
C THR A 271 -0.80 1.03 -15.20
N PRO A 272 -0.08 -0.06 -15.55
CA PRO A 272 -0.39 -1.39 -15.04
C PRO A 272 -0.35 -1.45 -13.50
N PHE A 273 0.66 -0.83 -12.88
CA PHE A 273 0.78 -0.78 -11.43
C PHE A 273 -0.33 0.08 -10.81
N HIS A 274 -0.67 1.21 -11.43
CA HIS A 274 -1.75 2.09 -10.97
C HIS A 274 -3.12 1.42 -10.90
N LEU A 275 -3.38 0.42 -11.74
CA LEU A 275 -4.62 -0.38 -11.67
C LEU A 275 -4.72 -1.15 -10.34
N PHE A 276 -3.58 -1.64 -9.81
CA PHE A 276 -3.54 -2.49 -8.62
C PHE A 276 -3.11 -1.73 -7.35
N CYS A 277 -2.84 -0.42 -7.44
CA CYS A 277 -2.63 0.46 -6.29
C CYS A 277 -3.50 1.73 -6.32
N PHE A 278 -4.64 1.66 -6.99
CA PHE A 278 -5.67 2.71 -7.05
C PHE A 278 -5.10 4.12 -7.31
N ASN A 279 -4.28 4.27 -8.34
CA ASN A 279 -3.59 5.52 -8.72
C ASN A 279 -2.71 6.14 -7.62
N PHE A 280 -2.22 5.35 -6.66
CA PHE A 280 -1.43 5.82 -5.53
C PHE A 280 -0.32 6.80 -5.93
N GLY A 281 0.48 6.49 -6.96
CA GLY A 281 1.55 7.35 -7.44
C GLY A 281 1.12 8.73 -7.94
N LYS A 282 -0.17 8.91 -8.32
CA LYS A 282 -0.72 10.20 -8.76
C LYS A 282 -1.30 11.03 -7.63
N THR A 283 -1.65 10.41 -6.50
CA THR A 283 -2.46 11.02 -5.45
C THR A 283 -1.78 11.07 -4.09
N HIS A 284 -0.81 10.19 -3.84
CA HIS A 284 -0.19 10.08 -2.52
C HIS A 284 0.63 11.31 -2.12
N THR A 285 1.28 11.98 -3.06
CA THR A 285 1.95 13.26 -2.79
C THR A 285 0.98 14.31 -2.23
N ILE A 286 -0.29 14.35 -2.70
CA ILE A 286 -1.34 15.22 -2.14
C ILE A 286 -1.57 14.90 -0.66
N HIS A 287 -1.55 13.62 -0.31
CA HIS A 287 -1.72 13.15 1.06
C HIS A 287 -0.62 13.65 2.00
N HIS A 288 0.64 13.72 1.56
CA HIS A 288 1.72 14.30 2.38
C HIS A 288 1.46 15.76 2.73
N PHE A 289 0.87 16.55 1.83
CA PHE A 289 0.49 17.94 2.12
C PHE A 289 -0.74 18.07 3.01
N VAL A 290 -1.75 17.20 2.84
CA VAL A 290 -3.02 17.22 3.59
C VAL A 290 -3.44 15.79 3.97
N PRO A 291 -2.87 15.21 5.06
CA PRO A 291 -3.10 13.81 5.43
C PRO A 291 -4.53 13.51 5.91
N ASN A 292 -5.32 14.52 6.28
CA ASN A 292 -6.70 14.34 6.77
C ASN A 292 -7.76 14.39 5.67
N GLN A 293 -7.39 14.20 4.41
CA GLN A 293 -8.32 14.18 3.29
C GLN A 293 -8.61 12.73 2.85
N PRO A 294 -9.89 12.31 2.74
CA PRO A 294 -10.24 10.98 2.22
C PRO A 294 -9.72 10.73 0.80
N PHE A 295 -9.32 9.50 0.55
CA PHE A 295 -8.67 9.13 -0.71
C PHE A 295 -9.53 9.40 -1.95
N TYR A 296 -10.86 9.21 -1.88
CA TYR A 296 -11.76 9.49 -2.99
C TYR A 296 -11.81 10.98 -3.36
N LEU A 297 -11.62 11.87 -2.40
CA LEU A 297 -11.47 13.31 -2.67
C LEU A 297 -10.12 13.60 -3.32
N ARG A 298 -9.03 13.00 -2.82
CA ARG A 298 -7.70 13.11 -3.43
C ARG A 298 -7.72 12.68 -4.90
N GLN A 299 -8.42 11.57 -5.21
CA GLN A 299 -8.60 11.11 -6.59
C GLN A 299 -9.31 12.17 -7.45
N ALA A 300 -10.42 12.71 -6.95
CA ALA A 300 -11.25 13.67 -7.70
C ALA A 300 -10.54 14.99 -7.98
N ILE A 301 -9.73 15.51 -7.05
CA ILE A 301 -9.02 16.79 -7.22
C ILE A 301 -7.64 16.65 -7.85
N SER A 302 -7.11 15.42 -7.97
CA SER A 302 -5.70 15.17 -8.30
C SER A 302 -5.23 15.89 -9.58
N ARG A 303 -6.05 15.94 -10.62
CA ARG A 303 -5.67 16.59 -11.88
C ARG A 303 -5.33 18.07 -11.67
N LYS A 304 -6.20 18.82 -11.02
CA LYS A 304 -6.02 20.27 -10.78
C LYS A 304 -4.89 20.54 -9.78
N VAL A 305 -4.88 19.79 -8.70
CA VAL A 305 -3.84 19.94 -7.66
C VAL A 305 -2.45 19.60 -8.19
N ASN A 306 -2.32 18.56 -9.03
CA ASN A 306 -1.06 18.21 -9.67
C ASN A 306 -0.53 19.31 -10.59
N GLU A 307 -1.41 20.06 -11.26
CA GLU A 307 -1.01 21.25 -12.04
C GLU A 307 -0.42 22.34 -11.14
N VAL A 308 -1.02 22.58 -9.96
CA VAL A 308 -0.49 23.53 -8.98
C VAL A 308 0.83 23.03 -8.41
N MET A 309 0.90 21.77 -7.99
CA MET A 309 2.14 21.17 -7.46
C MET A 309 3.31 21.29 -8.44
N ARG A 310 3.06 21.07 -9.74
CA ARG A 310 4.07 21.25 -10.79
C ARG A 310 4.58 22.69 -10.86
N LYS A 311 3.66 23.68 -10.82
CA LYS A 311 4.01 25.11 -10.81
C LYS A 311 4.77 25.53 -9.56
N GLN A 312 4.55 24.84 -8.43
CA GLN A 312 5.22 25.11 -7.15
C GLN A 312 6.51 24.29 -6.96
N GLY A 313 6.99 23.61 -8.01
CA GLY A 313 8.28 22.90 -8.02
C GLY A 313 8.28 21.55 -7.33
N VAL A 314 7.15 20.87 -7.20
CA VAL A 314 7.12 19.43 -6.88
C VAL A 314 7.58 18.66 -8.11
N ARG A 315 8.44 17.65 -7.93
CA ARG A 315 8.95 16.84 -9.03
C ARG A 315 7.90 15.84 -9.53
N PHE A 316 8.01 15.53 -10.81
CA PHE A 316 7.13 14.57 -11.52
C PHE A 316 7.98 13.59 -12.31
N ASN A 317 7.71 12.29 -12.16
CA ASN A 317 8.38 11.22 -12.89
C ASN A 317 9.91 11.27 -12.78
N ASP A 318 10.42 11.50 -11.56
CA ASP A 318 11.85 11.54 -11.27
C ASP A 318 12.43 10.13 -11.20
N PHE A 319 12.59 9.51 -12.39
CA PHE A 319 13.12 8.14 -12.48
C PHE A 319 14.64 8.08 -12.29
N ALA A 320 15.34 9.21 -12.40
CA ALA A 320 16.77 9.27 -12.16
C ALA A 320 17.12 8.95 -10.70
N SER A 321 16.29 9.41 -9.75
CA SER A 321 16.51 9.15 -8.32
C SER A 321 16.45 7.66 -7.97
N ILE A 322 15.66 6.85 -8.71
CA ILE A 322 15.52 5.41 -8.46
C ILE A 322 16.86 4.69 -8.59
N LYS A 323 17.71 5.08 -9.56
CA LYS A 323 19.05 4.52 -9.76
C LYS A 323 19.97 4.79 -8.57
N ASN A 324 19.75 5.88 -7.86
CA ASN A 324 20.48 6.30 -6.67
C ASN A 324 19.77 5.92 -5.36
N ALA A 325 19.02 4.83 -5.36
CA ALA A 325 18.23 4.35 -4.23
C ALA A 325 17.27 5.42 -3.66
N ASN A 326 16.74 6.27 -4.53
CA ASN A 326 15.83 7.39 -4.25
C ASN A 326 16.45 8.54 -3.45
N PHE A 327 17.78 8.70 -3.43
CA PHE A 327 18.40 9.86 -2.81
C PHE A 327 17.94 11.14 -3.52
N TYR A 328 17.44 12.11 -2.75
CA TYR A 328 17.09 13.42 -3.29
C TYR A 328 18.36 14.24 -3.56
N SER A 329 18.45 14.78 -4.76
CA SER A 329 19.52 15.72 -5.14
C SER A 329 18.93 16.91 -5.89
N GLU A 330 19.29 18.14 -5.53
CA GLU A 330 18.83 19.33 -6.26
C GLU A 330 19.39 19.40 -7.69
N GLN A 331 20.48 18.68 -7.97
CA GLN A 331 21.18 18.68 -9.26
C GLN A 331 20.71 17.58 -10.23
N ALA A 332 19.68 16.82 -9.90
CA ALA A 332 19.19 15.72 -10.74
C ALA A 332 18.08 16.16 -11.71
#